data_ba90bfd6fc4dcf4051a1cf5082890ecf
#
_entry.id   ba90bfd6fc4dcf4051a1cf5082890ecf
#
_cell.length_a   1.000
_cell.length_b   1.000
_cell.length_c   1.000
_cell.angle_alpha   90.00
_cell.angle_beta   90.00
_cell.angle_gamma   90.00
#
_symmetry.space_group_name_H-M   'P 1'
#
loop_
_entity.id
_entity.type
_entity.pdbx_description
1 polymer ?
#
loop_
_entity_poly.entity_id
_entity_poly.type
_entity_poly.pdbx_seq_one_letter_code
_entity_poly.pdbx_strand_id
1 'polypeptide(L)'
;MSWTALFLLGFSAALILYFLLYNSFQLAFVIVAFQEVRRQLRGRVYEDLDIVYGSPFTPPLSIIVPAYNEETTIVESLSSLGRLRFPRMEIIVVNDGSTDGTLDRIIREFGFRRMEITYEERITTRPVRGFYELREGLPSGVIRWVVVDKENGGKADALNVGINASTCPMFVSMDADSLIDEKALLQAFRVMLRDEGIVVIGGQVGLVNGCEVRDGQVRKVGIPDSSLARFQVVEYVRSFSIGRTALARMNAIMIISGVFGIFRKDVVIKVGGYLTRNLTGKLAAEYAGKGRDTVCEDMEIIVRIQRYIKEKRLASRVGYTPEPLCWTEAPETFESLGKQRNRWMRGLMETLWYHRDILFNPRYGKLGWFAYPFFVLFEFVGAPLEFIGYVTVPLLYALGYLSGKFLFLFLTLSVTYGALVSVSAVVTGAWSERTGHSRERGSSLLKYRDWRHLAVLLAYALLENLGYRQVILWWRIRGIWDYYFGKKGWEKFERKGFGEAPTHPAKEAG
;
A
#
# COMPACT_ATOMS: atom_id res chain seq x y z
N MET A 1 -19.60 -32.90 32.86
CA MET A 1 -19.72 -31.58 32.22
C MET A 1 -20.77 -31.68 31.12
N SER A 2 -21.72 -30.73 31.04
CA SER A 2 -22.70 -30.70 29.97
C SER A 2 -22.01 -30.39 28.62
N TRP A 3 -22.61 -30.82 27.52
CA TRP A 3 -22.09 -30.48 26.16
C TRP A 3 -21.96 -28.96 25.95
N THR A 4 -22.87 -28.17 26.52
CA THR A 4 -22.83 -26.72 26.51
C THR A 4 -21.60 -26.17 27.26
N ALA A 5 -21.24 -26.72 28.40
CA ALA A 5 -20.07 -26.31 29.16
C ALA A 5 -18.75 -26.64 28.43
N LEU A 6 -18.68 -27.80 27.75
CA LEU A 6 -17.53 -28.19 26.93
C LEU A 6 -17.38 -27.26 25.72
N PHE A 7 -18.49 -26.93 25.05
CA PHE A 7 -18.48 -26.00 23.93
C PHE A 7 -18.03 -24.60 24.35
N LEU A 8 -18.57 -24.05 25.44
CA LEU A 8 -18.18 -22.73 25.95
C LEU A 8 -16.71 -22.69 26.37
N LEU A 9 -16.21 -23.77 26.99
CA LEU A 9 -14.79 -23.87 27.37
C LEU A 9 -13.90 -23.88 26.12
N GLY A 10 -14.23 -24.71 25.12
CA GLY A 10 -13.48 -24.79 23.86
C GLY A 10 -13.49 -23.48 23.06
N PHE A 11 -14.65 -22.83 22.95
CA PHE A 11 -14.80 -21.53 22.31
C PHE A 11 -14.00 -20.45 23.03
N SER A 12 -14.09 -20.40 24.36
CA SER A 12 -13.35 -19.45 25.19
C SER A 12 -11.85 -19.63 25.07
N ALA A 13 -11.36 -20.87 25.09
CA ALA A 13 -9.95 -21.19 24.90
C ALA A 13 -9.46 -20.78 23.51
N ALA A 14 -10.25 -21.02 22.46
CA ALA A 14 -9.93 -20.63 21.10
C ALA A 14 -9.80 -19.09 20.95
N LEU A 15 -10.71 -18.31 21.55
CA LEU A 15 -10.63 -16.84 21.55
C LEU A 15 -9.38 -16.33 22.28
N ILE A 16 -9.10 -16.85 23.47
CA ILE A 16 -7.90 -16.45 24.22
C ILE A 16 -6.64 -16.78 23.42
N LEU A 17 -6.53 -17.99 22.90
CA LEU A 17 -5.40 -18.43 22.11
C LEU A 17 -5.24 -17.56 20.84
N TYR A 18 -6.34 -17.23 20.16
CA TYR A 18 -6.32 -16.36 19.00
C TYR A 18 -5.73 -14.98 19.34
N PHE A 19 -6.26 -14.26 20.35
CA PHE A 19 -5.77 -12.93 20.69
C PHE A 19 -4.33 -12.96 21.19
N LEU A 20 -3.97 -13.99 21.97
CA LEU A 20 -2.60 -14.18 22.44
C LEU A 20 -1.64 -14.35 21.27
N LEU A 21 -1.93 -15.26 20.35
CA LEU A 21 -1.08 -15.53 19.18
C LEU A 21 -1.03 -14.32 18.25
N TYR A 22 -2.16 -13.72 17.90
CA TYR A 22 -2.22 -12.56 17.02
C TYR A 22 -1.35 -11.41 17.53
N ASN A 23 -1.57 -10.98 18.77
CA ASN A 23 -0.81 -9.86 19.35
C ASN A 23 0.67 -10.22 19.55
N SER A 24 1.00 -11.48 19.86
CA SER A 24 2.39 -11.94 19.95
C SER A 24 3.09 -11.92 18.59
N PHE A 25 2.43 -12.31 17.51
CA PHE A 25 2.98 -12.15 16.16
C PHE A 25 3.16 -10.67 15.79
N GLN A 26 2.20 -9.82 16.13
CA GLN A 26 2.32 -8.38 15.87
C GLN A 26 3.50 -7.77 16.65
N LEU A 27 3.69 -8.16 17.92
CA LEU A 27 4.85 -7.72 18.72
C LEU A 27 6.17 -8.25 18.12
N ALA A 28 6.21 -9.50 17.68
CA ALA A 28 7.37 -10.05 16.97
C ALA A 28 7.68 -9.26 15.69
N PHE A 29 6.67 -8.82 14.93
CA PHE A 29 6.86 -7.93 13.77
C PHE A 29 7.49 -6.59 14.17
N VAL A 30 7.06 -6.00 15.29
CA VAL A 30 7.69 -4.77 15.82
C VAL A 30 9.18 -5.00 16.09
N ILE A 31 9.54 -6.10 16.74
CA ILE A 31 10.94 -6.43 17.04
C ILE A 31 11.76 -6.63 15.77
N VAL A 32 11.25 -7.41 14.81
CA VAL A 32 11.93 -7.67 13.53
C VAL A 32 12.09 -6.38 12.72
N ALA A 33 11.04 -5.56 12.66
CA ALA A 33 11.08 -4.28 11.97
C ALA A 33 12.07 -3.31 12.62
N PHE A 34 12.10 -3.22 13.96
CA PHE A 34 13.07 -2.41 14.69
C PHE A 34 14.52 -2.81 14.35
N GLN A 35 14.82 -4.10 14.33
CA GLN A 35 16.14 -4.61 13.96
C GLN A 35 16.49 -4.26 12.52
N GLU A 36 15.55 -4.40 11.59
CA GLU A 36 15.76 -4.08 10.17
C GLU A 36 15.96 -2.58 9.95
N VAL A 37 15.15 -1.74 10.57
CA VAL A 37 15.29 -0.28 10.53
C VAL A 37 16.66 0.14 11.07
N ARG A 38 17.06 -0.41 12.22
CA ARG A 38 18.39 -0.15 12.81
C ARG A 38 19.52 -0.56 11.88
N ARG A 39 19.38 -1.70 11.19
CA ARG A 39 20.36 -2.17 10.19
C ARG A 39 20.46 -1.20 9.01
N GLN A 40 19.32 -0.78 8.46
CA GLN A 40 19.28 0.15 7.34
C GLN A 40 19.84 1.53 7.71
N LEU A 41 19.53 2.05 8.90
CA LEU A 41 20.06 3.32 9.38
C LEU A 41 21.61 3.29 9.52
N ARG A 42 22.18 2.19 10.01
CA ARG A 42 23.65 2.05 10.12
C ARG A 42 24.34 2.03 8.76
N GLY A 43 23.72 1.45 7.74
CA GLY A 43 24.28 1.41 6.39
C GLY A 43 24.24 2.76 5.66
N ARG A 44 23.39 3.72 6.07
CA ARG A 44 23.22 5.02 5.39
C ARG A 44 24.35 5.99 5.59
N VAL A 45 25.15 5.85 6.65
CA VAL A 45 26.24 6.76 6.98
C VAL A 45 27.26 6.91 5.84
N TYR A 46 27.32 5.90 4.96
CA TYR A 46 28.30 5.80 3.87
C TYR A 46 27.71 5.97 2.46
N GLU A 47 26.41 6.31 2.33
CA GLU A 47 25.76 6.34 1.03
C GLU A 47 25.15 7.71 0.71
N ASP A 48 25.77 8.37 -0.24
CA ASP A 48 25.28 9.62 -0.81
C ASP A 48 24.32 9.32 -1.98
N LEU A 49 23.11 9.87 -1.91
CA LEU A 49 22.13 9.78 -3.00
C LEU A 49 22.62 10.50 -4.26
N ASP A 50 23.52 11.48 -4.12
CA ASP A 50 24.10 12.19 -5.25
C ASP A 50 25.02 11.28 -6.08
N ILE A 51 25.66 10.29 -5.47
CA ILE A 51 26.41 9.24 -6.19
C ILE A 51 25.45 8.39 -7.06
N VAL A 52 24.32 7.98 -6.50
CA VAL A 52 23.30 7.23 -7.27
C VAL A 52 22.73 8.10 -8.41
N TYR A 53 22.48 9.37 -8.14
CA TYR A 53 21.98 10.31 -9.13
C TYR A 53 22.98 10.55 -10.27
N GLY A 54 24.25 10.74 -9.95
CA GLY A 54 25.34 11.00 -10.93
C GLY A 54 25.87 9.76 -11.64
N SER A 55 25.48 8.55 -11.21
CA SER A 55 26.02 7.31 -11.76
C SER A 55 25.44 7.00 -13.14
N PRO A 56 26.28 6.75 -14.16
CA PRO A 56 25.83 6.31 -15.48
C PRO A 56 25.25 4.88 -15.44
N PHE A 57 25.51 4.12 -14.38
CA PHE A 57 24.98 2.77 -14.19
C PHE A 57 23.59 2.74 -13.57
N THR A 58 23.05 3.89 -13.12
CA THR A 58 21.67 3.96 -12.66
C THR A 58 20.73 3.74 -13.85
N PRO A 59 20.01 2.59 -13.93
CA PRO A 59 19.15 2.30 -15.06
C PRO A 59 17.99 3.28 -15.14
N PRO A 60 17.53 3.60 -16.34
CA PRO A 60 16.33 4.42 -16.53
C PRO A 60 15.10 3.66 -16.02
N LEU A 61 14.08 4.41 -15.61
CA LEU A 61 12.80 3.85 -15.18
C LEU A 61 11.61 4.60 -15.80
N SER A 62 10.49 3.91 -15.98
CA SER A 62 9.22 4.48 -16.43
C SER A 62 8.28 4.67 -15.25
N ILE A 63 7.67 5.84 -15.10
CA ILE A 63 6.60 6.09 -14.12
C ILE A 63 5.28 5.89 -14.85
N ILE A 64 4.48 4.90 -14.43
CA ILE A 64 3.18 4.57 -15.04
C ILE A 64 2.09 5.07 -14.11
N VAL A 65 1.25 5.97 -14.62
CA VAL A 65 0.17 6.64 -13.89
C VAL A 65 -1.17 6.34 -14.56
N PRO A 66 -1.93 5.35 -14.09
CA PRO A 66 -3.29 5.12 -14.55
C PRO A 66 -4.21 6.23 -14.04
N ALA A 67 -4.97 6.87 -14.93
CA ALA A 67 -5.90 7.96 -14.64
C ALA A 67 -7.30 7.64 -15.15
N TYR A 68 -8.31 7.80 -14.30
CA TYR A 68 -9.73 7.67 -14.65
C TYR A 68 -10.56 8.65 -13.84
N ASN A 69 -11.13 9.65 -14.52
CA ASN A 69 -11.93 10.73 -13.90
C ASN A 69 -11.18 11.46 -12.77
N GLU A 70 -10.00 12.01 -13.11
CA GLU A 70 -9.10 12.72 -12.19
C GLU A 70 -8.95 14.21 -12.56
N GLU A 71 -9.93 14.81 -13.25
CA GLU A 71 -9.87 16.18 -13.73
C GLU A 71 -9.40 17.19 -12.69
N THR A 72 -9.82 17.02 -11.43
CA THR A 72 -9.52 17.96 -10.34
C THR A 72 -8.09 17.89 -9.82
N THR A 73 -7.45 16.72 -9.85
CA THR A 73 -6.16 16.44 -9.18
C THR A 73 -5.00 16.19 -10.15
N ILE A 74 -5.31 15.83 -11.40
CA ILE A 74 -4.32 15.31 -12.36
C ILE A 74 -3.18 16.28 -12.68
N VAL A 75 -3.48 17.57 -12.83
CA VAL A 75 -2.46 18.56 -13.19
C VAL A 75 -1.42 18.72 -12.08
N GLU A 76 -1.88 18.82 -10.83
CA GLU A 76 -0.98 18.95 -9.68
C GLU A 76 -0.16 17.68 -9.46
N SER A 77 -0.80 16.52 -9.58
CA SER A 77 -0.11 15.23 -9.51
C SER A 77 0.98 15.10 -10.57
N LEU A 78 0.66 15.36 -11.85
CA LEU A 78 1.63 15.27 -12.93
C LEU A 78 2.74 16.32 -12.82
N SER A 79 2.42 17.53 -12.36
CA SER A 79 3.42 18.57 -12.12
C SER A 79 4.43 18.14 -11.04
N SER A 80 3.99 17.39 -10.03
CA SER A 80 4.87 16.84 -9.00
C SER A 80 5.88 15.84 -9.57
N LEU A 81 5.48 15.05 -10.59
CA LEU A 81 6.36 14.07 -11.23
C LEU A 81 7.51 14.74 -12.02
N GLY A 82 7.25 15.88 -12.63
CA GLY A 82 8.28 16.65 -13.33
C GLY A 82 9.38 17.19 -12.42
N ARG A 83 9.16 17.20 -11.09
CA ARG A 83 10.12 17.67 -10.07
C ARG A 83 10.89 16.55 -9.39
N LEU A 84 10.62 15.30 -9.75
CA LEU A 84 11.32 14.15 -9.16
C LEU A 84 12.80 14.17 -9.53
N ARG A 85 13.63 13.92 -8.54
CA ARG A 85 15.06 13.84 -8.73
C ARG A 85 15.47 12.42 -9.10
N PHE A 86 15.59 12.15 -10.40
CA PHE A 86 16.11 10.88 -10.92
C PHE A 86 16.86 11.12 -12.24
N PRO A 87 17.96 10.36 -12.54
CA PRO A 87 18.83 10.70 -13.69
C PRO A 87 18.14 10.61 -15.04
N ARG A 88 17.37 9.54 -15.25
CA ARG A 88 16.69 9.27 -16.53
C ARG A 88 15.36 8.58 -16.26
N MET A 89 14.28 9.29 -16.46
CA MET A 89 12.93 8.75 -16.25
C MET A 89 12.01 9.04 -17.43
N GLU A 90 11.12 8.10 -17.70
CA GLU A 90 10.01 8.20 -18.63
C GLU A 90 8.71 8.34 -17.85
N ILE A 91 7.81 9.22 -18.24
CA ILE A 91 6.49 9.37 -17.60
C ILE A 91 5.44 8.92 -18.60
N ILE A 92 4.61 7.96 -18.22
CA ILE A 92 3.53 7.39 -19.02
C ILE A 92 2.23 7.53 -18.26
N VAL A 93 1.39 8.45 -18.69
CA VAL A 93 0.04 8.62 -18.14
C VAL A 93 -0.92 7.81 -19.00
N VAL A 94 -1.72 6.93 -18.39
CA VAL A 94 -2.69 6.13 -19.12
C VAL A 94 -4.10 6.59 -18.75
N ASN A 95 -4.74 7.32 -19.67
CA ASN A 95 -6.14 7.68 -19.56
C ASN A 95 -7.01 6.45 -19.86
N ASP A 96 -7.62 5.88 -18.83
CA ASP A 96 -8.42 4.66 -18.90
C ASP A 96 -9.88 4.96 -19.30
N GLY A 97 -10.06 5.71 -20.39
CA GLY A 97 -11.37 6.05 -20.93
C GLY A 97 -12.17 6.97 -20.00
N SER A 98 -11.53 8.01 -19.45
CA SER A 98 -12.21 9.03 -18.62
C SER A 98 -13.40 9.64 -19.36
N THR A 99 -14.46 9.95 -18.61
CA THR A 99 -15.71 10.55 -19.11
C THR A 99 -15.84 12.01 -18.71
N ASP A 100 -14.90 12.53 -17.90
CA ASP A 100 -14.75 13.94 -17.53
C ASP A 100 -13.68 14.65 -18.39
N GLY A 101 -13.28 15.85 -18.03
CA GLY A 101 -12.25 16.65 -18.71
C GLY A 101 -10.80 16.21 -18.47
N THR A 102 -10.53 15.05 -17.88
CA THR A 102 -9.16 14.60 -17.50
C THR A 102 -8.19 14.65 -18.69
N LEU A 103 -8.52 14.00 -19.81
CA LEU A 103 -7.63 13.95 -20.98
C LEU A 103 -7.37 15.33 -21.58
N ASP A 104 -8.45 16.08 -21.79
CA ASP A 104 -8.38 17.41 -22.40
C ASP A 104 -7.58 18.39 -21.54
N ARG A 105 -7.71 18.26 -20.22
CA ARG A 105 -6.98 19.07 -19.25
C ARG A 105 -5.48 18.77 -19.29
N ILE A 106 -5.09 17.48 -19.33
CA ILE A 106 -3.69 17.07 -19.45
C ILE A 106 -3.09 17.63 -20.77
N ILE A 107 -3.78 17.43 -21.90
CA ILE A 107 -3.29 17.86 -23.21
C ILE A 107 -3.08 19.37 -23.23
N ARG A 108 -4.05 20.14 -22.74
CA ARG A 108 -4.04 21.61 -22.77
C ARG A 108 -3.01 22.21 -21.83
N GLU A 109 -2.95 21.76 -20.59
CA GLU A 109 -2.07 22.34 -19.55
C GLU A 109 -0.58 22.06 -19.80
N PHE A 110 -0.26 20.90 -20.35
CA PHE A 110 1.14 20.52 -20.62
C PHE A 110 1.56 20.68 -22.09
N GLY A 111 0.62 20.87 -23.03
CA GLY A 111 0.93 21.04 -24.44
C GLY A 111 1.26 19.75 -25.19
N PHE A 112 0.66 18.63 -24.79
CA PHE A 112 0.84 17.35 -25.47
C PHE A 112 0.31 17.40 -26.92
N ARG A 113 1.02 16.74 -27.83
CA ARG A 113 0.62 16.62 -29.25
C ARG A 113 0.40 15.17 -29.64
N ARG A 114 -0.65 14.90 -30.39
CA ARG A 114 -0.97 13.56 -30.91
C ARG A 114 0.17 13.02 -31.76
N MET A 115 0.49 11.74 -31.55
CA MET A 115 1.57 11.03 -32.21
C MET A 115 1.13 9.64 -32.62
N GLU A 116 1.69 9.13 -33.70
CA GLU A 116 1.63 7.71 -34.02
C GLU A 116 2.85 7.02 -33.38
N ILE A 117 2.60 6.12 -32.44
CA ILE A 117 3.63 5.36 -31.74
C ILE A 117 3.36 3.88 -31.98
N THR A 118 4.35 3.18 -32.51
CA THR A 118 4.32 1.72 -32.56
C THR A 118 4.90 1.17 -31.27
N TYR A 119 4.19 0.28 -30.61
CA TYR A 119 4.64 -0.41 -29.41
C TYR A 119 4.32 -1.89 -29.47
N GLU A 120 5.09 -2.71 -28.74
CA GLU A 120 4.89 -4.14 -28.70
C GLU A 120 3.88 -4.50 -27.61
N GLU A 121 2.74 -5.08 -27.99
CA GLU A 121 1.75 -5.58 -27.04
C GLU A 121 2.18 -6.94 -26.49
N ARG A 122 2.93 -6.94 -25.40
CA ARG A 122 3.37 -8.16 -24.68
C ARG A 122 2.34 -8.71 -23.72
N ILE A 123 1.45 -7.86 -23.25
CA ILE A 123 0.36 -8.15 -22.32
C ILE A 123 -0.92 -7.69 -23.00
N THR A 124 -1.89 -8.59 -23.17
CA THR A 124 -3.18 -8.26 -23.81
C THR A 124 -3.95 -7.21 -23.02
N THR A 125 -4.43 -6.17 -23.69
CA THR A 125 -5.14 -5.05 -23.09
C THR A 125 -6.38 -4.67 -23.86
N ARG A 126 -7.18 -3.75 -23.35
CA ARG A 126 -8.24 -3.07 -24.11
C ARG A 126 -7.61 -2.16 -25.15
N PRO A 127 -8.32 -1.89 -26.27
CA PRO A 127 -7.80 -1.09 -27.37
C PRO A 127 -7.30 0.29 -26.95
N VAL A 128 -6.14 0.68 -27.49
CA VAL A 128 -5.58 2.03 -27.39
C VAL A 128 -6.15 2.89 -28.52
N ARG A 129 -6.64 4.09 -28.20
CA ARG A 129 -7.24 5.05 -29.13
C ARG A 129 -6.21 6.04 -29.71
N GLY A 130 -5.15 6.33 -28.94
CA GLY A 130 -4.12 7.25 -29.37
C GLY A 130 -3.02 7.49 -28.35
N PHE A 131 -1.94 8.05 -28.86
CA PHE A 131 -0.81 8.50 -28.07
C PHE A 131 -0.63 10.00 -28.22
N TYR A 132 -0.19 10.65 -27.14
CA TYR A 132 0.16 12.05 -27.12
C TYR A 132 1.52 12.20 -26.45
N GLU A 133 2.42 12.99 -26.99
CA GLU A 133 3.78 13.14 -26.47
C GLU A 133 4.11 14.62 -26.25
N LEU A 134 4.80 14.89 -25.14
CA LEU A 134 5.40 16.19 -24.87
C LEU A 134 6.78 16.23 -25.50
N ARG A 135 6.95 17.08 -26.54
CA ARG A 135 8.20 17.17 -27.31
C ARG A 135 9.14 18.27 -26.82
N GLU A 136 8.57 19.33 -26.27
CA GLU A 136 9.30 20.52 -25.84
C GLU A 136 9.06 20.79 -24.36
N GLY A 137 10.03 21.36 -23.67
CA GLY A 137 9.87 21.71 -22.26
C GLY A 137 9.91 20.51 -21.29
N LEU A 138 10.53 19.39 -21.68
CA LEU A 138 10.71 18.25 -20.76
C LEU A 138 11.48 18.68 -19.51
N PRO A 139 10.99 18.33 -18.30
CA PRO A 139 11.71 18.57 -17.06
C PRO A 139 13.06 17.86 -17.01
N SER A 140 13.96 18.36 -16.18
CA SER A 140 15.28 17.74 -15.97
C SER A 140 15.16 16.28 -15.54
N GLY A 141 15.91 15.39 -16.18
CA GLY A 141 15.87 13.94 -15.94
C GLY A 141 14.73 13.21 -16.64
N VAL A 142 13.73 13.91 -17.19
CA VAL A 142 12.67 13.30 -17.99
C VAL A 142 13.14 13.12 -19.43
N ILE A 143 13.26 11.87 -19.86
CA ILE A 143 13.71 11.55 -21.24
C ILE A 143 12.55 11.40 -22.23
N ARG A 144 11.34 11.14 -21.72
CA ARG A 144 10.11 11.00 -22.51
C ARG A 144 8.89 11.19 -21.61
N TRP A 145 7.86 11.87 -22.14
CA TRP A 145 6.59 12.02 -21.42
C TRP A 145 5.43 11.80 -22.40
N VAL A 146 4.64 10.75 -22.11
CA VAL A 146 3.58 10.26 -23.01
C VAL A 146 2.27 10.14 -22.26
N VAL A 147 1.18 10.49 -22.93
CA VAL A 147 -0.19 10.16 -22.54
C VAL A 147 -0.73 9.12 -23.50
N VAL A 148 -1.29 8.05 -22.98
CA VAL A 148 -1.96 6.99 -23.73
C VAL A 148 -3.45 7.08 -23.44
N ASP A 149 -4.27 7.31 -24.47
CA ASP A 149 -5.72 7.24 -24.36
C ASP A 149 -6.22 5.87 -24.81
N LYS A 150 -7.06 5.22 -24.01
CA LYS A 150 -7.56 3.87 -24.26
C LYS A 150 -9.03 3.71 -23.88
N GLU A 151 -9.66 2.62 -24.31
CA GLU A 151 -10.96 2.20 -23.81
C GLU A 151 -10.87 1.77 -22.35
N ASN A 152 -11.90 2.09 -21.55
CA ASN A 152 -11.92 1.73 -20.14
C ASN A 152 -11.80 0.21 -19.94
N GLY A 153 -10.80 -0.19 -19.17
CA GLY A 153 -10.52 -1.58 -18.80
C GLY A 153 -10.23 -1.74 -17.31
N GLY A 154 -10.21 -0.64 -16.57
CA GLY A 154 -9.86 -0.57 -15.16
C GLY A 154 -8.35 -0.40 -14.92
N LYS A 155 -7.98 -0.08 -13.67
CA LYS A 155 -6.61 0.27 -13.26
C LYS A 155 -5.57 -0.79 -13.68
N ALA A 156 -5.87 -2.08 -13.50
CA ALA A 156 -4.98 -3.17 -13.86
C ALA A 156 -4.69 -3.20 -15.38
N ASP A 157 -5.69 -2.96 -16.21
CA ASP A 157 -5.56 -2.90 -17.66
C ASP A 157 -4.77 -1.65 -18.09
N ALA A 158 -5.02 -0.50 -17.47
CA ALA A 158 -4.26 0.72 -17.71
C ALA A 158 -2.77 0.55 -17.34
N LEU A 159 -2.46 -0.13 -16.22
CA LEU A 159 -1.08 -0.47 -15.86
C LEU A 159 -0.43 -1.37 -16.90
N ASN A 160 -1.14 -2.38 -17.44
CA ASN A 160 -0.64 -3.25 -18.49
C ASN A 160 -0.34 -2.48 -19.78
N VAL A 161 -1.19 -1.53 -20.18
CA VAL A 161 -0.91 -0.63 -21.32
C VAL A 161 0.35 0.18 -21.05
N GLY A 162 0.49 0.76 -19.86
CA GLY A 162 1.70 1.49 -19.48
C GLY A 162 2.97 0.64 -19.53
N ILE A 163 2.91 -0.64 -19.11
CA ILE A 163 4.02 -1.60 -19.19
C ILE A 163 4.38 -1.89 -20.66
N ASN A 164 3.39 -2.09 -21.51
CA ASN A 164 3.61 -2.29 -22.94
C ASN A 164 4.25 -1.06 -23.59
N ALA A 165 3.77 0.15 -23.27
CA ALA A 165 4.25 1.42 -23.83
C ALA A 165 5.61 1.85 -23.25
N SER A 166 6.05 1.29 -22.11
CA SER A 166 7.30 1.65 -21.45
C SER A 166 8.51 1.13 -22.20
N THR A 167 9.59 1.95 -22.26
CA THR A 167 10.86 1.58 -22.91
C THR A 167 11.94 1.17 -21.90
N CYS A 168 11.78 1.54 -20.63
CA CYS A 168 12.77 1.30 -19.60
C CYS A 168 12.70 -0.13 -19.00
N PRO A 169 13.81 -0.66 -18.45
CA PRO A 169 13.87 -2.00 -17.86
C PRO A 169 13.11 -2.12 -16.53
N MET A 170 12.81 -1.00 -15.91
CA MET A 170 12.09 -0.90 -14.65
C MET A 170 10.94 0.07 -14.77
N PHE A 171 9.89 -0.15 -14.00
CA PHE A 171 8.79 0.81 -13.92
C PHE A 171 8.32 1.02 -12.49
N VAL A 172 7.73 2.19 -12.25
CA VAL A 172 6.99 2.56 -11.04
C VAL A 172 5.52 2.50 -11.36
N SER A 173 4.74 1.78 -10.57
CA SER A 173 3.28 1.92 -10.54
C SER A 173 2.91 2.96 -9.48
N MET A 174 2.11 3.97 -9.87
CA MET A 174 1.70 5.06 -9.00
C MET A 174 0.25 5.45 -9.28
N ASP A 175 -0.51 5.77 -8.23
CA ASP A 175 -1.87 6.30 -8.37
C ASP A 175 -1.86 7.78 -8.80
N ALA A 176 -2.77 8.17 -9.70
CA ALA A 176 -2.88 9.53 -10.23
C ALA A 176 -3.23 10.60 -9.17
N ASP A 177 -3.75 10.18 -8.02
CA ASP A 177 -4.18 11.00 -6.90
C ASP A 177 -3.21 10.94 -5.70
N SER A 178 -1.95 10.62 -5.96
CA SER A 178 -0.91 10.49 -4.94
C SER A 178 0.28 11.38 -5.23
N LEU A 179 0.99 11.80 -4.18
CA LEU A 179 2.19 12.61 -4.30
C LEU A 179 3.41 11.76 -3.98
N ILE A 180 4.48 11.95 -4.74
CA ILE A 180 5.79 11.31 -4.50
C ILE A 180 6.76 12.34 -3.92
N ASP A 181 7.54 11.92 -2.93
CA ASP A 181 8.63 12.74 -2.40
C ASP A 181 9.74 12.91 -3.46
N GLU A 182 10.30 14.10 -3.60
CA GLU A 182 11.29 14.45 -4.63
C GLU A 182 12.43 13.42 -4.76
N LYS A 183 12.91 12.86 -3.63
CA LYS A 183 14.01 11.90 -3.57
C LYS A 183 13.54 10.44 -3.46
N ALA A 184 12.24 10.17 -3.50
CA ALA A 184 11.67 8.84 -3.23
C ALA A 184 12.23 7.74 -4.15
N LEU A 185 12.37 8.04 -5.44
CA LEU A 185 12.89 7.08 -6.42
C LEU A 185 14.35 6.71 -6.11
N LEU A 186 15.20 7.69 -5.79
CA LEU A 186 16.60 7.43 -5.42
C LEU A 186 16.69 6.63 -4.12
N GLN A 187 15.83 6.94 -3.13
CA GLN A 187 15.80 6.22 -1.86
C GLN A 187 15.41 4.76 -2.03
N ALA A 188 14.37 4.47 -2.81
CA ALA A 188 13.96 3.12 -3.11
C ALA A 188 15.01 2.38 -3.97
N PHE A 189 15.52 3.05 -4.99
CA PHE A 189 16.48 2.48 -5.91
C PHE A 189 17.82 2.14 -5.23
N ARG A 190 18.29 2.95 -4.30
CA ARG A 190 19.46 2.67 -3.46
C ARG A 190 19.37 1.29 -2.78
N VAL A 191 18.18 0.90 -2.30
CA VAL A 191 17.97 -0.40 -1.67
C VAL A 191 18.09 -1.52 -2.69
N MET A 192 17.63 -1.30 -3.94
CA MET A 192 17.78 -2.28 -5.03
C MET A 192 19.22 -2.43 -5.50
N LEU A 193 20.01 -1.35 -5.50
CA LEU A 193 21.44 -1.41 -5.84
C LEU A 193 22.25 -2.21 -4.82
N ARG A 194 21.88 -2.16 -3.54
CA ARG A 194 22.55 -2.96 -2.49
C ARG A 194 22.27 -4.45 -2.63
N ASP A 195 21.18 -4.80 -3.28
CA ASP A 195 20.72 -6.17 -3.41
C ASP A 195 20.07 -6.38 -4.77
N GLU A 196 20.88 -6.85 -5.71
CA GLU A 196 20.46 -7.15 -7.08
C GLU A 196 19.37 -8.23 -7.17
N GLY A 197 19.19 -9.00 -6.11
CA GLY A 197 18.10 -9.97 -5.98
C GLY A 197 16.73 -9.32 -5.82
N ILE A 198 16.64 -8.03 -5.49
CA ILE A 198 15.34 -7.34 -5.37
C ILE A 198 14.77 -7.05 -6.75
N VAL A 199 13.65 -7.69 -7.07
CA VAL A 199 12.95 -7.52 -8.35
C VAL A 199 11.72 -6.62 -8.25
N VAL A 200 11.21 -6.44 -7.03
CA VAL A 200 10.14 -5.48 -6.70
C VAL A 200 10.49 -4.83 -5.37
N ILE A 201 10.29 -3.53 -5.25
CA ILE A 201 10.39 -2.83 -3.98
C ILE A 201 9.19 -1.93 -3.75
N GLY A 202 8.55 -2.10 -2.58
CA GLY A 202 7.53 -1.18 -2.08
C GLY A 202 8.12 -0.19 -1.08
N GLY A 203 7.37 0.87 -0.80
CA GLY A 203 7.72 1.86 0.21
C GLY A 203 6.56 2.20 1.13
N GLN A 204 6.87 2.85 2.23
CA GLN A 204 5.84 3.34 3.14
C GLN A 204 5.04 4.44 2.46
N VAL A 205 3.73 4.44 2.74
CA VAL A 205 2.78 5.46 2.33
C VAL A 205 2.47 6.34 3.53
N GLY A 206 2.68 7.65 3.40
CA GLY A 206 2.24 8.64 4.35
C GLY A 206 0.80 9.11 4.07
N LEU A 207 0.16 9.72 5.04
CA LEU A 207 -1.12 10.38 4.85
C LEU A 207 -0.92 11.88 4.65
N VAL A 208 -1.50 12.43 3.59
CA VAL A 208 -1.39 13.85 3.25
C VAL A 208 -2.35 14.72 4.08
N ASN A 209 -3.37 14.10 4.69
CA ASN A 209 -4.32 14.80 5.55
C ASN A 209 -3.61 15.58 6.67
N GLY A 210 -3.88 16.87 6.77
CA GLY A 210 -3.23 17.78 7.75
C GLY A 210 -1.81 18.22 7.37
N CYS A 211 -1.29 17.83 6.21
CA CYS A 211 0.00 18.28 5.71
C CYS A 211 -0.14 19.57 4.89
N GLU A 212 0.91 20.39 4.89
CA GLU A 212 1.02 21.52 3.96
C GLU A 212 1.62 21.02 2.64
N VAL A 213 0.83 21.10 1.57
CA VAL A 213 1.26 20.77 0.21
C VAL A 213 1.47 22.06 -0.56
N ARG A 214 2.62 22.20 -1.20
CA ARG A 214 2.91 23.29 -2.14
C ARG A 214 3.61 22.73 -3.36
N ASP A 215 3.16 23.12 -4.52
CA ASP A 215 3.76 22.66 -5.79
C ASP A 215 3.82 21.13 -5.93
N GLY A 216 2.81 20.40 -5.48
CA GLY A 216 2.77 18.95 -5.54
C GLY A 216 3.76 18.23 -4.60
N GLN A 217 4.33 18.94 -3.61
CA GLN A 217 5.27 18.39 -2.64
C GLN A 217 4.78 18.63 -1.21
N VAL A 218 4.90 17.63 -0.34
CA VAL A 218 4.62 17.79 1.09
C VAL A 218 5.76 18.56 1.72
N ARG A 219 5.52 19.83 2.05
CA ARG A 219 6.53 20.73 2.65
C ARG A 219 6.58 20.62 4.17
N LYS A 220 5.42 20.39 4.79
CA LYS A 220 5.33 20.21 6.24
C LYS A 220 4.34 19.12 6.57
N VAL A 221 4.77 18.19 7.38
CA VAL A 221 3.91 17.09 7.86
C VAL A 221 3.19 17.54 9.11
N GLY A 222 1.87 17.49 9.07
CA GLY A 222 0.97 17.83 10.16
C GLY A 222 0.07 16.65 10.56
N ILE A 223 -0.52 16.74 11.75
CA ILE A 223 -1.51 15.77 12.20
C ILE A 223 -2.85 16.07 11.53
N PRO A 224 -3.57 15.07 11.00
CA PRO A 224 -4.92 15.26 10.48
C PRO A 224 -5.87 15.87 11.51
N ASP A 225 -6.79 16.72 11.07
CA ASP A 225 -7.84 17.27 11.95
C ASP A 225 -8.89 16.21 12.30
N SER A 226 -9.22 15.35 11.34
CA SER A 226 -10.14 14.23 11.53
C SER A 226 -9.60 13.17 12.46
N SER A 227 -10.34 12.83 13.52
CA SER A 227 -10.02 11.69 14.40
C SER A 227 -9.93 10.38 13.63
N LEU A 228 -10.76 10.20 12.62
CA LEU A 228 -10.75 9.00 11.77
C LEU A 228 -9.46 8.88 10.98
N ALA A 229 -8.92 9.97 10.46
CA ALA A 229 -7.64 9.99 9.78
C ALA A 229 -6.47 9.78 10.77
N ARG A 230 -6.54 10.29 11.99
CA ARG A 230 -5.52 10.03 13.05
C ARG A 230 -5.41 8.56 13.41
N PHE A 231 -6.52 7.83 13.55
CA PHE A 231 -6.50 6.37 13.72
C PHE A 231 -5.84 5.67 12.53
N GLN A 232 -6.11 6.12 11.32
CA GLN A 232 -5.48 5.55 10.12
C GLN A 232 -3.97 5.82 10.07
N VAL A 233 -3.47 6.96 10.57
CA VAL A 233 -2.02 7.19 10.73
C VAL A 233 -1.39 6.09 11.59
N VAL A 234 -1.97 5.80 12.77
CA VAL A 234 -1.48 4.74 13.68
C VAL A 234 -1.52 3.37 13.00
N GLU A 235 -2.64 3.06 12.35
CA GLU A 235 -2.80 1.80 11.62
C GLU A 235 -1.78 1.64 10.50
N TYR A 236 -1.49 2.69 9.72
CA TYR A 236 -0.50 2.65 8.62
C TYR A 236 0.92 2.45 9.16
N VAL A 237 1.26 3.09 10.28
CA VAL A 237 2.56 2.85 10.93
C VAL A 237 2.67 1.39 11.37
N ARG A 238 1.68 0.86 12.06
CA ARG A 238 1.69 -0.52 12.57
C ARG A 238 1.66 -1.55 11.44
N SER A 239 0.73 -1.43 10.51
CA SER A 239 0.48 -2.47 9.51
C SER A 239 1.33 -2.29 8.25
N PHE A 240 1.48 -1.07 7.74
CA PHE A 240 2.18 -0.84 6.48
C PHE A 240 3.67 -0.64 6.69
N SER A 241 4.07 0.15 7.68
CA SER A 241 5.50 0.32 7.93
C SER A 241 6.10 -0.89 8.64
N ILE A 242 5.64 -1.18 9.83
CA ILE A 242 6.21 -2.24 10.69
C ILE A 242 5.92 -3.64 10.13
N GLY A 243 4.66 -3.96 9.84
CA GLY A 243 4.25 -5.29 9.38
C GLY A 243 4.91 -5.67 8.06
N ARG A 244 4.90 -4.78 7.06
CA ARG A 244 5.51 -5.04 5.75
C ARG A 244 7.04 -5.11 5.82
N THR A 245 7.69 -4.27 6.64
CA THR A 245 9.13 -4.34 6.87
C THR A 245 9.54 -5.70 7.46
N ALA A 246 8.80 -6.19 8.44
CA ALA A 246 9.04 -7.50 9.04
C ALA A 246 8.85 -8.65 8.04
N LEU A 247 7.74 -8.63 7.28
CA LEU A 247 7.46 -9.65 6.26
C LEU A 247 8.48 -9.63 5.11
N ALA A 248 8.93 -8.45 4.68
CA ALA A 248 9.96 -8.31 3.65
C ALA A 248 11.31 -8.87 4.14
N ARG A 249 11.69 -8.59 5.40
CA ARG A 249 12.89 -9.16 6.02
C ARG A 249 12.88 -10.68 6.07
N MET A 250 11.69 -11.28 6.21
CA MET A 250 11.49 -12.74 6.17
C MET A 250 11.39 -13.32 4.75
N ASN A 251 11.44 -12.50 3.71
CA ASN A 251 11.15 -12.87 2.30
C ASN A 251 9.78 -13.52 2.14
N ALA A 252 8.77 -12.94 2.78
CA ALA A 252 7.41 -13.45 2.88
C ALA A 252 6.34 -12.33 2.75
N ILE A 253 6.71 -11.18 2.18
CA ILE A 253 5.77 -10.08 1.95
C ILE A 253 4.75 -10.49 0.90
N MET A 254 3.45 -10.26 1.18
CA MET A 254 2.36 -10.60 0.27
C MET A 254 1.72 -9.37 -0.38
N ILE A 255 2.00 -8.19 0.12
CA ILE A 255 1.44 -6.93 -0.39
C ILE A 255 2.44 -5.79 -0.25
N ILE A 256 2.59 -5.00 -1.31
CA ILE A 256 3.11 -3.63 -1.26
C ILE A 256 1.93 -2.68 -1.49
N SER A 257 2.14 -1.37 -1.41
CA SER A 257 1.02 -0.45 -1.69
C SER A 257 0.78 -0.28 -3.19
N GLY A 258 -0.47 -0.26 -3.62
CA GLY A 258 -0.84 0.12 -4.99
C GLY A 258 -0.52 1.58 -5.34
N VAL A 259 -0.25 2.39 -4.30
CA VAL A 259 0.11 3.81 -4.43
C VAL A 259 1.55 3.98 -4.95
N PHE A 260 2.46 3.06 -4.60
CA PHE A 260 3.87 3.13 -5.00
C PHE A 260 4.55 1.75 -4.97
N GLY A 261 5.17 1.40 -6.07
CA GLY A 261 6.05 0.23 -6.17
C GLY A 261 6.95 0.31 -7.39
N ILE A 262 8.25 -0.02 -7.23
CA ILE A 262 9.19 -0.15 -8.35
C ILE A 262 9.32 -1.62 -8.70
N PHE A 263 9.17 -1.95 -9.97
CA PHE A 263 9.16 -3.31 -10.50
C PHE A 263 10.20 -3.49 -11.60
N ARG A 264 10.85 -4.63 -11.66
CA ARG A 264 11.55 -5.07 -12.85
C ARG A 264 10.53 -5.51 -13.90
N LYS A 265 10.53 -4.84 -15.05
CA LYS A 265 9.55 -5.05 -16.12
C LYS A 265 9.55 -6.48 -16.66
N ASP A 266 10.73 -7.07 -16.84
CA ASP A 266 10.88 -8.44 -17.33
C ASP A 266 10.19 -9.47 -16.43
N VAL A 267 10.24 -9.29 -15.10
CA VAL A 267 9.60 -10.18 -14.14
C VAL A 267 8.07 -10.07 -14.23
N VAL A 268 7.54 -8.84 -14.33
CA VAL A 268 6.09 -8.62 -14.45
C VAL A 268 5.53 -9.19 -15.74
N ILE A 269 6.25 -9.04 -16.86
CA ILE A 269 5.87 -9.67 -18.14
C ILE A 269 5.90 -11.19 -18.03
N LYS A 270 6.93 -11.80 -17.40
CA LYS A 270 7.05 -13.25 -17.20
C LYS A 270 5.91 -13.85 -16.36
N VAL A 271 5.30 -13.09 -15.49
CA VAL A 271 4.12 -13.54 -14.73
C VAL A 271 2.79 -13.14 -15.39
N GLY A 272 2.83 -12.51 -16.57
CA GLY A 272 1.66 -12.18 -17.39
C GLY A 272 0.99 -10.83 -17.10
N GLY A 273 1.69 -9.88 -16.45
CA GLY A 273 1.14 -8.56 -16.13
C GLY A 273 0.13 -8.55 -14.99
N TYR A 274 -0.61 -7.47 -14.81
CA TYR A 274 -1.70 -7.35 -13.84
C TYR A 274 -2.94 -8.12 -14.33
N LEU A 275 -3.69 -8.76 -13.41
CA LEU A 275 -4.87 -9.54 -13.77
C LEU A 275 -6.01 -8.65 -14.27
N THR A 276 -6.52 -9.03 -15.44
CA THR A 276 -7.73 -8.44 -16.03
C THR A 276 -8.62 -9.56 -16.61
N ARG A 277 -9.93 -9.31 -16.73
CA ARG A 277 -10.86 -10.29 -17.32
C ARG A 277 -10.51 -10.68 -18.75
N ASN A 278 -9.88 -9.78 -19.47
CA ASN A 278 -9.51 -9.96 -20.88
C ASN A 278 -8.13 -10.63 -21.05
N LEU A 279 -7.46 -10.95 -19.96
CA LEU A 279 -6.13 -11.52 -20.00
C LEU A 279 -6.20 -12.96 -20.50
N THR A 280 -5.76 -13.17 -21.73
CA THR A 280 -5.74 -14.50 -22.42
C THR A 280 -4.38 -15.16 -22.34
N GLY A 281 -3.38 -14.49 -21.77
CA GLY A 281 -2.00 -14.97 -21.70
C GLY A 281 -1.86 -16.30 -20.94
N LYS A 282 -1.14 -17.27 -21.53
CA LYS A 282 -0.89 -18.59 -20.92
C LYS A 282 -0.28 -18.47 -19.52
N LEU A 283 0.62 -17.51 -19.30
CA LEU A 283 1.32 -17.32 -18.03
C LEU A 283 0.40 -16.84 -16.90
N ALA A 284 -0.46 -15.86 -17.18
CA ALA A 284 -1.44 -15.42 -16.18
C ALA A 284 -2.47 -16.52 -15.87
N ALA A 285 -2.88 -17.29 -16.89
CA ALA A 285 -3.79 -18.42 -16.72
C ALA A 285 -3.18 -19.57 -15.89
N GLU A 286 -1.88 -19.78 -15.97
CA GLU A 286 -1.14 -20.79 -15.19
C GLU A 286 -1.18 -20.49 -13.69
N TYR A 287 -1.01 -19.19 -13.33
CA TYR A 287 -0.88 -18.80 -11.91
C TYR A 287 -2.19 -18.40 -11.25
N ALA A 288 -3.12 -17.78 -11.97
CA ALA A 288 -4.35 -17.26 -11.38
C ALA A 288 -5.64 -17.83 -11.98
N GLY A 289 -5.55 -18.55 -13.08
CA GLY A 289 -6.69 -19.04 -13.86
C GLY A 289 -7.21 -18.03 -14.89
N LYS A 290 -7.87 -18.53 -15.93
CA LYS A 290 -8.38 -17.70 -17.04
C LYS A 290 -9.56 -16.82 -16.60
N GLY A 291 -9.60 -15.59 -17.14
CA GLY A 291 -10.76 -14.70 -17.02
C GLY A 291 -11.03 -14.17 -15.61
N ARG A 292 -10.00 -14.13 -14.75
CA ARG A 292 -10.08 -13.60 -13.39
C ARG A 292 -9.57 -12.17 -13.35
N ASP A 293 -10.27 -11.35 -12.59
CA ASP A 293 -9.85 -10.01 -12.19
C ASP A 293 -9.78 -9.95 -10.67
N THR A 294 -9.24 -8.87 -10.13
CA THR A 294 -9.21 -8.63 -8.69
C THR A 294 -9.41 -7.14 -8.41
N VAL A 295 -10.00 -6.84 -7.27
CA VAL A 295 -10.16 -5.47 -6.79
C VAL A 295 -8.94 -4.97 -5.99
N CYS A 296 -7.91 -5.83 -5.79
CA CYS A 296 -6.62 -5.51 -5.16
C CYS A 296 -5.47 -6.07 -6.02
N GLU A 297 -5.23 -5.42 -7.14
CA GLU A 297 -4.21 -5.77 -8.11
C GLU A 297 -2.80 -5.75 -7.52
N ASP A 298 -2.57 -4.88 -6.53
CA ASP A 298 -1.31 -4.69 -5.81
C ASP A 298 -0.92 -5.87 -4.92
N MET A 299 -1.89 -6.52 -4.28
CA MET A 299 -1.65 -7.71 -3.50
C MET A 299 -1.44 -8.93 -4.40
N GLU A 300 -2.31 -9.12 -5.38
CA GLU A 300 -2.31 -10.29 -6.24
C GLU A 300 -1.00 -10.40 -7.04
N ILE A 301 -0.54 -9.31 -7.67
CA ILE A 301 0.70 -9.32 -8.45
C ILE A 301 1.91 -9.68 -7.60
N ILE A 302 1.97 -9.23 -6.33
CA ILE A 302 3.07 -9.55 -5.42
C ILE A 302 3.06 -11.03 -5.04
N VAL A 303 1.92 -11.60 -4.70
CA VAL A 303 1.79 -13.03 -4.39
C VAL A 303 2.18 -13.88 -5.60
N ARG A 304 1.76 -13.51 -6.80
CA ARG A 304 2.10 -14.21 -8.05
C ARG A 304 3.59 -14.12 -8.38
N ILE A 305 4.22 -12.97 -8.21
CA ILE A 305 5.68 -12.81 -8.37
C ILE A 305 6.42 -13.66 -7.33
N GLN A 306 6.02 -13.64 -6.07
CA GLN A 306 6.61 -14.49 -5.03
C GLN A 306 6.46 -15.98 -5.38
N ARG A 307 5.28 -16.40 -5.85
CA ARG A 307 5.03 -17.76 -6.32
C ARG A 307 5.98 -18.13 -7.46
N TYR A 308 6.08 -17.29 -8.49
CA TYR A 308 7.00 -17.48 -9.61
C TYR A 308 8.47 -17.62 -9.16
N ILE A 309 8.94 -16.73 -8.29
CA ILE A 309 10.31 -16.77 -7.73
C ILE A 309 10.59 -18.12 -7.06
N LYS A 310 9.65 -18.61 -6.23
CA LYS A 310 9.83 -19.88 -5.49
C LYS A 310 9.74 -21.09 -6.41
N GLU A 311 8.80 -21.11 -7.35
CA GLU A 311 8.62 -22.21 -8.30
C GLU A 311 9.79 -22.37 -9.24
N LYS A 312 10.37 -21.26 -9.70
CA LYS A 312 11.56 -21.26 -10.56
C LYS A 312 12.87 -21.27 -9.76
N ARG A 313 12.82 -21.33 -8.42
CA ARG A 313 13.99 -21.32 -7.51
C ARG A 313 14.96 -20.17 -7.79
N LEU A 314 14.42 -18.98 -8.10
CA LEU A 314 15.24 -17.81 -8.39
C LEU A 314 15.82 -17.23 -7.09
N ALA A 315 17.05 -16.73 -7.16
CA ALA A 315 17.69 -15.98 -6.07
C ALA A 315 17.14 -14.53 -5.98
N SER A 316 15.85 -14.37 -6.25
CA SER A 316 15.16 -13.09 -6.28
C SER A 316 14.22 -12.93 -5.10
N ARG A 317 13.88 -11.67 -4.77
CA ARG A 317 12.97 -11.35 -3.66
C ARG A 317 12.20 -10.06 -3.88
N VAL A 318 11.12 -9.90 -3.13
CA VAL A 318 10.39 -8.65 -3.00
C VAL A 318 10.89 -7.89 -1.78
N GLY A 319 11.36 -6.67 -1.98
CA GLY A 319 11.86 -5.77 -0.95
C GLY A 319 10.80 -4.78 -0.45
N TYR A 320 11.12 -4.12 0.66
CA TYR A 320 10.33 -3.01 1.21
C TYR A 320 11.25 -2.01 1.90
N THR A 321 11.03 -0.72 1.65
CA THR A 321 11.68 0.34 2.41
C THR A 321 10.69 0.97 3.38
N PRO A 322 11.07 1.08 4.67
CA PRO A 322 10.20 1.69 5.67
C PRO A 322 10.14 3.21 5.60
N GLU A 323 10.87 3.84 4.68
CA GLU A 323 10.82 5.29 4.48
C GLU A 323 9.53 5.69 3.78
N PRO A 324 8.87 6.79 4.19
CA PRO A 324 7.74 7.34 3.45
C PRO A 324 8.23 7.88 2.11
N LEU A 325 7.79 7.22 1.04
CA LEU A 325 8.16 7.57 -0.34
C LEU A 325 7.02 8.29 -1.07
N CYS A 326 5.78 8.05 -0.64
CA CYS A 326 4.60 8.65 -1.26
C CYS A 326 3.54 8.99 -0.21
N TRP A 327 2.61 9.83 -0.62
CA TRP A 327 1.55 10.36 0.22
C TRP A 327 0.22 10.19 -0.48
N THR A 328 -0.79 9.77 0.26
CA THR A 328 -2.15 9.60 -0.23
C THR A 328 -3.15 10.17 0.74
N GLU A 329 -4.34 10.53 0.26
CA GLU A 329 -5.43 10.99 1.11
C GLU A 329 -6.13 9.81 1.78
N ALA A 330 -6.28 9.89 3.11
CA ALA A 330 -7.06 8.93 3.89
C ALA A 330 -8.55 9.33 3.92
N PRO A 331 -9.47 8.36 3.88
CA PRO A 331 -10.88 8.62 4.12
C PRO A 331 -11.15 9.32 5.46
N GLU A 332 -11.93 10.40 5.44
CA GLU A 332 -12.31 11.15 6.64
C GLU A 332 -13.76 10.90 7.08
N THR A 333 -14.50 10.12 6.31
CA THR A 333 -15.88 9.71 6.64
C THR A 333 -15.96 8.20 6.86
N PHE A 334 -16.89 7.77 7.73
CA PHE A 334 -17.15 6.33 7.95
C PHE A 334 -17.60 5.62 6.68
N GLU A 335 -18.35 6.30 5.82
CA GLU A 335 -18.82 5.73 4.56
C GLU A 335 -17.65 5.41 3.61
N SER A 336 -16.78 6.40 3.37
CA SER A 336 -15.60 6.24 2.49
C SER A 336 -14.62 5.22 3.05
N LEU A 337 -14.39 5.24 4.37
CA LEU A 337 -13.57 4.24 5.05
C LEU A 337 -14.18 2.84 4.90
N GLY A 338 -15.48 2.71 5.07
CA GLY A 338 -16.20 1.45 4.90
C GLY A 338 -16.08 0.87 3.49
N LYS A 339 -16.24 1.71 2.44
CA LYS A 339 -16.03 1.31 1.04
C LYS A 339 -14.60 0.80 0.81
N GLN A 340 -13.60 1.48 1.37
CA GLN A 340 -12.19 1.09 1.26
C GLN A 340 -11.92 -0.26 1.95
N ARG A 341 -12.38 -0.46 3.20
CA ARG A 341 -12.14 -1.69 3.98
C ARG A 341 -12.88 -2.89 3.39
N ASN A 342 -14.09 -2.68 2.90
CA ASN A 342 -14.85 -3.69 2.18
C ASN A 342 -14.09 -4.16 0.93
N ARG A 343 -13.59 -3.24 0.11
CA ARG A 343 -12.78 -3.54 -1.06
C ARG A 343 -11.53 -4.35 -0.69
N TRP A 344 -10.78 -3.89 0.33
CA TRP A 344 -9.56 -4.60 0.76
C TRP A 344 -9.84 -6.02 1.22
N MET A 345 -10.95 -6.24 1.94
CA MET A 345 -11.32 -7.57 2.38
C MET A 345 -11.69 -8.49 1.21
N ARG A 346 -12.44 -7.98 0.22
CA ARG A 346 -12.76 -8.75 -0.99
C ARG A 346 -11.50 -9.13 -1.77
N GLY A 347 -10.60 -8.18 -2.00
CA GLY A 347 -9.34 -8.43 -2.70
C GLY A 347 -8.41 -9.39 -1.96
N LEU A 348 -8.39 -9.34 -0.64
CA LEU A 348 -7.71 -10.34 0.18
C LEU A 348 -8.27 -11.74 -0.09
N MET A 349 -9.60 -11.89 -0.05
CA MET A 349 -10.25 -13.19 -0.28
C MET A 349 -9.99 -13.71 -1.70
N GLU A 350 -10.09 -12.84 -2.72
CA GLU A 350 -9.76 -13.18 -4.10
C GLU A 350 -8.34 -13.71 -4.22
N THR A 351 -7.36 -12.98 -3.68
CA THR A 351 -5.95 -13.36 -3.71
C THR A 351 -5.69 -14.67 -2.99
N LEU A 352 -6.24 -14.83 -1.78
CA LEU A 352 -6.12 -16.09 -1.02
C LEU A 352 -6.78 -17.27 -1.74
N TRP A 353 -7.88 -17.06 -2.44
CA TRP A 353 -8.52 -18.11 -3.20
C TRP A 353 -7.76 -18.49 -4.47
N TYR A 354 -7.23 -17.50 -5.20
CA TYR A 354 -6.48 -17.74 -6.44
C TYR A 354 -5.19 -18.49 -6.20
N HIS A 355 -4.54 -18.25 -5.08
CA HIS A 355 -3.25 -18.82 -4.72
C HIS A 355 -3.31 -19.82 -3.56
N ARG A 356 -4.45 -20.46 -3.32
CA ARG A 356 -4.66 -21.38 -2.18
C ARG A 356 -3.66 -22.54 -2.11
N ASP A 357 -3.07 -22.93 -3.25
CA ASP A 357 -2.05 -23.98 -3.33
C ASP A 357 -0.73 -23.63 -2.59
N ILE A 358 -0.59 -22.39 -2.16
CA ILE A 358 0.54 -21.92 -1.35
C ILE A 358 0.38 -22.36 0.11
N LEU A 359 -0.87 -22.51 0.60
CA LEU A 359 -1.16 -22.79 2.01
C LEU A 359 -0.50 -24.10 2.46
N PHE A 360 0.34 -24.01 3.50
CA PHE A 360 1.12 -25.12 4.08
C PHE A 360 1.97 -25.91 3.08
N ASN A 361 2.29 -25.35 1.93
CA ASN A 361 3.09 -26.00 0.91
C ASN A 361 4.60 -25.68 1.11
N PRO A 362 5.45 -26.69 1.40
CA PRO A 362 6.87 -26.50 1.66
C PRO A 362 7.65 -25.87 0.50
N ARG A 363 7.19 -26.06 -0.74
CA ARG A 363 7.78 -25.49 -1.95
C ARG A 363 7.95 -23.97 -1.87
N TYR A 364 7.05 -23.29 -1.16
CA TYR A 364 7.04 -21.83 -1.02
C TYR A 364 7.76 -21.34 0.24
N GLY A 365 8.38 -22.23 1.03
CA GLY A 365 9.15 -21.87 2.22
C GLY A 365 8.35 -21.01 3.22
N LYS A 366 8.92 -19.88 3.68
CA LYS A 366 8.26 -18.99 4.65
C LYS A 366 6.96 -18.36 4.13
N LEU A 367 6.81 -18.21 2.83
CA LEU A 367 5.55 -17.76 2.24
C LEU A 367 4.44 -18.77 2.51
N GLY A 368 4.68 -20.07 2.26
CA GLY A 368 3.70 -21.14 2.42
C GLY A 368 3.45 -21.55 3.87
N TRP A 369 4.49 -21.58 4.70
CA TRP A 369 4.39 -22.04 6.09
C TRP A 369 4.08 -20.96 7.12
N PHE A 370 4.32 -19.68 6.77
CA PHE A 370 4.14 -18.60 7.73
C PHE A 370 3.24 -17.48 7.19
N ALA A 371 3.64 -16.77 6.13
CA ALA A 371 2.90 -15.59 5.72
C ALA A 371 1.49 -15.91 5.22
N TYR A 372 1.36 -16.90 4.35
CA TYR A 372 0.04 -17.27 3.83
C TYR A 372 -0.90 -17.81 4.92
N PRO A 373 -0.51 -18.76 5.80
CA PRO A 373 -1.31 -19.12 6.98
C PRO A 373 -1.62 -17.95 7.90
N PHE A 374 -0.69 -17.01 8.11
CA PHE A 374 -0.94 -15.80 8.90
C PHE A 374 -2.08 -14.96 8.30
N PHE A 375 -2.05 -14.71 6.98
CA PHE A 375 -3.13 -13.97 6.32
C PHE A 375 -4.46 -14.73 6.35
N VAL A 376 -4.45 -16.05 6.17
CA VAL A 376 -5.68 -16.87 6.26
C VAL A 376 -6.24 -16.82 7.69
N LEU A 377 -5.42 -17.10 8.70
CA LEU A 377 -5.89 -17.25 10.09
C LEU A 377 -6.22 -15.92 10.76
N PHE A 378 -5.37 -14.89 10.58
CA PHE A 378 -5.50 -13.64 11.31
C PHE A 378 -6.15 -12.51 10.51
N GLU A 379 -5.94 -12.46 9.19
CA GLU A 379 -6.54 -11.41 8.39
C GLU A 379 -7.90 -11.83 7.82
N PHE A 380 -8.09 -13.08 7.41
CA PHE A 380 -9.39 -13.54 6.89
C PHE A 380 -10.28 -14.13 8.00
N VAL A 381 -9.89 -15.28 8.59
CA VAL A 381 -10.70 -15.96 9.63
C VAL A 381 -10.75 -15.14 10.92
N GLY A 382 -9.71 -14.37 11.21
CA GLY A 382 -9.65 -13.51 12.38
C GLY A 382 -10.77 -12.47 12.45
N ALA A 383 -11.17 -11.89 11.31
CA ALA A 383 -12.21 -10.87 11.31
C ALA A 383 -13.56 -11.38 11.85
N PRO A 384 -14.16 -12.48 11.37
CA PRO A 384 -15.36 -13.05 11.99
C PRO A 384 -15.13 -13.53 13.42
N LEU A 385 -13.97 -14.12 13.72
CA LEU A 385 -13.68 -14.63 15.05
C LEU A 385 -13.60 -13.50 16.11
N GLU A 386 -12.91 -12.39 15.78
CA GLU A 386 -12.86 -11.21 16.65
C GLU A 386 -14.26 -10.60 16.85
N PHE A 387 -15.03 -10.47 15.78
CA PHE A 387 -16.38 -9.91 15.84
C PHE A 387 -17.29 -10.76 16.74
N ILE A 388 -17.29 -12.08 16.53
CA ILE A 388 -18.04 -13.01 17.40
C ILE A 388 -17.58 -12.87 18.85
N GLY A 389 -16.26 -12.81 19.09
CA GLY A 389 -15.70 -12.64 20.44
C GLY A 389 -16.17 -11.37 21.12
N TYR A 390 -16.12 -10.23 20.44
CA TYR A 390 -16.55 -8.94 20.99
C TYR A 390 -18.07 -8.87 21.26
N VAL A 391 -18.89 -9.64 20.56
CA VAL A 391 -20.34 -9.71 20.81
C VAL A 391 -20.68 -10.74 21.88
N THR A 392 -20.13 -11.96 21.74
CA THR A 392 -20.56 -13.10 22.60
C THR A 392 -19.97 -13.09 23.99
N VAL A 393 -18.72 -12.63 24.17
CA VAL A 393 -18.07 -12.65 25.49
C VAL A 393 -18.79 -11.73 26.49
N PRO A 394 -19.07 -10.44 26.18
CA PRO A 394 -19.86 -9.59 27.08
C PRO A 394 -21.26 -10.14 27.34
N LEU A 395 -21.92 -10.66 26.29
CA LEU A 395 -23.27 -11.23 26.43
C LEU A 395 -23.28 -12.45 27.37
N LEU A 396 -22.36 -13.39 27.18
CA LEU A 396 -22.27 -14.59 28.04
C LEU A 396 -21.89 -14.24 29.49
N TYR A 397 -21.07 -13.20 29.68
CA TYR A 397 -20.80 -12.68 31.02
C TYR A 397 -22.06 -12.09 31.68
N ALA A 398 -22.81 -11.25 30.95
CA ALA A 398 -24.06 -10.65 31.45
C ALA A 398 -25.13 -11.73 31.79
N LEU A 399 -25.15 -12.84 31.06
CA LEU A 399 -26.03 -13.98 31.30
C LEU A 399 -25.52 -14.94 32.40
N GLY A 400 -24.35 -14.65 33.01
CA GLY A 400 -23.79 -15.48 34.09
C GLY A 400 -23.08 -16.75 33.64
N TYR A 401 -22.88 -16.98 32.34
CA TYR A 401 -22.18 -18.17 31.82
C TYR A 401 -20.66 -18.07 31.89
N LEU A 402 -20.10 -16.86 31.95
CA LEU A 402 -18.65 -16.62 32.02
C LEU A 402 -18.27 -15.90 33.32
N SER A 403 -17.12 -16.26 33.88
CA SER A 403 -16.60 -15.58 35.07
C SER A 403 -15.99 -14.22 34.75
N GLY A 404 -16.01 -13.29 35.71
CA GLY A 404 -15.35 -11.99 35.58
C GLY A 404 -13.84 -12.10 35.30
N LYS A 405 -13.18 -13.16 35.77
CA LYS A 405 -11.76 -13.45 35.48
C LYS A 405 -11.55 -13.71 33.99
N PHE A 406 -12.47 -14.42 33.35
CA PHE A 406 -12.40 -14.64 31.88
C PHE A 406 -12.64 -13.36 31.11
N LEU A 407 -13.65 -12.56 31.47
CA LEU A 407 -13.89 -11.26 30.83
C LEU A 407 -12.67 -10.35 30.98
N PHE A 408 -12.07 -10.28 32.15
CA PHE A 408 -10.85 -9.50 32.38
C PHE A 408 -9.68 -9.97 31.48
N LEU A 409 -9.44 -11.28 31.41
CA LEU A 409 -8.40 -11.85 30.57
C LEU A 409 -8.67 -11.57 29.09
N PHE A 410 -9.91 -11.71 28.63
CA PHE A 410 -10.30 -11.39 27.25
C PHE A 410 -10.04 -9.92 26.92
N LEU A 411 -10.45 -8.98 27.77
CA LEU A 411 -10.21 -7.55 27.56
C LEU A 411 -8.71 -7.21 27.64
N THR A 412 -7.97 -7.85 28.51
CA THR A 412 -6.51 -7.68 28.61
C THR A 412 -5.83 -8.09 27.30
N LEU A 413 -6.18 -9.22 26.73
CA LEU A 413 -5.56 -9.71 25.50
C LEU A 413 -6.06 -8.97 24.26
N SER A 414 -7.34 -8.67 24.18
CA SER A 414 -7.92 -8.05 22.98
C SER A 414 -7.71 -6.54 22.92
N VAL A 415 -7.71 -5.84 24.05
CA VAL A 415 -7.61 -4.37 24.13
C VAL A 415 -6.23 -3.94 24.59
N THR A 416 -5.82 -4.33 25.81
CA THR A 416 -4.59 -3.81 26.44
C THR A 416 -3.34 -4.30 25.70
N TYR A 417 -3.28 -5.58 25.34
CA TYR A 417 -2.14 -6.12 24.59
C TYR A 417 -2.10 -5.52 23.15
N GLY A 418 -3.26 -5.34 22.50
CA GLY A 418 -3.35 -4.65 21.21
C GLY A 418 -2.84 -3.20 21.30
N ALA A 419 -3.23 -2.45 22.33
CA ALA A 419 -2.76 -1.10 22.57
C ALA A 419 -1.23 -1.05 22.79
N LEU A 420 -0.66 -2.00 23.55
CA LEU A 420 0.80 -2.12 23.73
C LEU A 420 1.51 -2.30 22.39
N VAL A 421 1.00 -3.14 21.50
CA VAL A 421 1.56 -3.34 20.16
C VAL A 421 1.51 -2.05 19.34
N SER A 422 0.39 -1.33 19.36
CA SER A 422 0.23 -0.08 18.59
C SER A 422 1.15 1.03 19.11
N VAL A 423 1.25 1.17 20.44
CA VAL A 423 2.22 2.10 21.06
C VAL A 423 3.65 1.73 20.69
N SER A 424 4.02 0.44 20.78
CA SER A 424 5.35 -0.03 20.40
C SER A 424 5.69 0.26 18.93
N ALA A 425 4.71 0.15 18.03
CA ALA A 425 4.88 0.50 16.62
C ALA A 425 5.14 2.02 16.42
N VAL A 426 4.34 2.88 17.08
CA VAL A 426 4.51 4.33 17.02
C VAL A 426 5.86 4.75 17.62
N VAL A 427 6.26 4.18 18.77
CA VAL A 427 7.57 4.46 19.40
C VAL A 427 8.72 4.01 18.49
N THR A 428 8.62 2.84 17.88
CA THR A 428 9.64 2.35 16.91
C THR A 428 9.77 3.31 15.73
N GLY A 429 8.64 3.79 15.20
CA GLY A 429 8.62 4.77 14.13
C GLY A 429 9.29 6.10 14.52
N ALA A 430 8.97 6.62 15.70
CA ALA A 430 9.52 7.86 16.23
C ALA A 430 11.02 7.75 16.59
N TRP A 431 11.44 6.57 17.11
CA TRP A 431 12.85 6.33 17.43
C TRP A 431 13.73 6.39 16.19
N SER A 432 13.27 5.86 15.06
CA SER A 432 14.02 5.87 13.81
C SER A 432 14.37 7.28 13.34
N GLU A 433 13.55 8.27 13.69
CA GLU A 433 13.78 9.68 13.35
C GLU A 433 14.95 10.30 14.14
N ARG A 434 15.03 10.02 15.45
CA ARG A 434 15.99 10.65 16.34
C ARG A 434 17.42 10.13 16.19
N THR A 435 17.59 8.91 15.70
CA THR A 435 18.90 8.25 15.58
C THR A 435 19.55 8.37 14.21
N GLY A 436 18.84 8.90 13.21
CA GLY A 436 19.38 9.16 11.89
C GLY A 436 20.36 10.34 11.90
N HIS A 437 21.67 10.08 11.98
CA HIS A 437 22.76 11.07 11.97
C HIS A 437 23.04 11.69 10.58
N SER A 438 22.18 11.47 9.59
CA SER A 438 22.42 12.02 8.26
C SER A 438 22.03 13.50 8.20
N ARG A 439 22.93 14.33 7.67
CA ARG A 439 22.68 15.74 7.28
C ARG A 439 21.49 15.92 6.32
N GLU A 440 21.02 14.83 5.73
CA GLU A 440 19.81 14.79 4.92
C GLU A 440 18.56 14.70 5.82
N ARG A 441 17.95 15.85 6.06
CA ARG A 441 16.68 16.03 6.77
C ARG A 441 15.54 15.38 5.99
N GLY A 442 15.30 14.09 6.12
CA GLY A 442 14.18 13.48 5.37
C GLY A 442 13.90 12.00 5.56
N SER A 443 14.72 11.24 6.28
CA SER A 443 14.68 9.79 6.32
C SER A 443 14.14 9.20 7.63
N SER A 444 12.90 9.51 7.97
CA SER A 444 12.25 8.99 9.17
C SER A 444 11.00 8.18 8.82
N LEU A 445 10.74 7.10 9.56
CA LEU A 445 9.49 6.31 9.47
C LEU A 445 8.25 7.15 9.80
N LEU A 446 8.39 8.11 10.70
CA LEU A 446 7.37 9.06 11.07
C LEU A 446 7.93 10.46 10.82
N LYS A 447 7.51 11.14 9.78
CA LYS A 447 7.91 12.53 9.54
C LYS A 447 7.25 13.55 10.51
N TYR A 448 6.67 13.09 11.62
CA TYR A 448 6.07 13.92 12.67
C TYR A 448 7.12 14.35 13.69
N ARG A 449 7.75 15.50 13.47
CA ARG A 449 8.88 16.01 14.30
C ARG A 449 8.47 16.61 15.63
N ASP A 450 7.25 17.16 15.71
CA ASP A 450 6.76 17.80 16.93
C ASP A 450 6.37 16.72 17.96
N TRP A 451 6.89 16.85 19.19
CA TRP A 451 6.54 15.97 20.30
C TRP A 451 5.01 15.95 20.59
N ARG A 452 4.33 17.07 20.33
CA ARG A 452 2.87 17.18 20.46
C ARG A 452 2.15 16.24 19.49
N HIS A 453 2.64 16.17 18.27
CA HIS A 453 2.13 15.22 17.28
C HIS A 453 2.33 13.78 17.74
N LEU A 454 3.51 13.47 18.29
CA LEU A 454 3.78 12.13 18.82
C LEU A 454 2.89 11.80 20.01
N ALA A 455 2.65 12.74 20.92
CA ALA A 455 1.74 12.55 22.07
C ALA A 455 0.31 12.26 21.59
N VAL A 456 -0.18 12.98 20.57
CA VAL A 456 -1.48 12.70 19.95
C VAL A 456 -1.52 11.30 19.34
N LEU A 457 -0.52 10.90 18.56
CA LEU A 457 -0.48 9.56 17.96
C LEU A 457 -0.41 8.46 19.02
N LEU A 458 0.31 8.65 20.12
CA LEU A 458 0.34 7.71 21.23
C LEU A 458 -1.03 7.58 21.93
N ALA A 459 -1.75 8.70 22.11
CA ALA A 459 -3.11 8.66 22.63
C ALA A 459 -4.05 7.88 21.69
N TYR A 460 -3.97 8.12 20.36
CA TYR A 460 -4.76 7.37 19.38
C TYR A 460 -4.35 5.89 19.30
N ALA A 461 -3.08 5.56 19.51
CA ALA A 461 -2.61 4.15 19.60
C ALA A 461 -3.19 3.41 20.79
N LEU A 462 -3.41 4.08 21.92
CA LEU A 462 -4.12 3.51 23.07
C LEU A 462 -5.62 3.33 22.77
N LEU A 463 -6.23 4.32 22.11
CA LEU A 463 -7.68 4.36 21.85
C LEU A 463 -8.13 3.50 20.67
N GLU A 464 -7.25 3.14 19.71
CA GLU A 464 -7.67 2.44 18.49
C GLU A 464 -8.36 1.09 18.76
N ASN A 465 -8.01 0.44 19.87
CA ASN A 465 -8.61 -0.84 20.27
C ASN A 465 -9.96 -0.68 21.03
N LEU A 466 -10.37 0.59 21.29
CA LEU A 466 -11.63 0.95 21.95
C LEU A 466 -12.58 1.64 20.94
N GLY A 467 -13.23 0.87 20.09
CA GLY A 467 -14.23 1.37 19.13
C GLY A 467 -13.77 1.36 17.68
N TYR A 468 -12.65 2.02 17.31
CA TYR A 468 -12.20 2.09 15.92
C TYR A 468 -11.97 0.70 15.30
N ARG A 469 -11.25 -0.19 15.98
CA ARG A 469 -10.98 -1.56 15.49
C ARG A 469 -12.29 -2.34 15.31
N GLN A 470 -13.27 -2.19 16.20
CA GLN A 470 -14.57 -2.86 16.09
C GLN A 470 -15.37 -2.37 14.88
N VAL A 471 -15.32 -1.07 14.58
CA VAL A 471 -15.94 -0.51 13.36
C VAL A 471 -15.27 -1.07 12.09
N ILE A 472 -13.92 -1.16 12.08
CA ILE A 472 -13.20 -1.77 10.95
C ILE A 472 -13.59 -3.24 10.75
N LEU A 473 -13.74 -4.01 11.85
CA LEU A 473 -14.20 -5.41 11.78
C LEU A 473 -15.58 -5.54 11.12
N TRP A 474 -16.50 -4.65 11.46
CA TRP A 474 -17.82 -4.63 10.82
C TRP A 474 -17.73 -4.49 9.29
N TRP A 475 -16.90 -3.56 8.81
CA TRP A 475 -16.71 -3.37 7.37
C TRP A 475 -15.99 -4.54 6.70
N ARG A 476 -15.07 -5.21 7.41
CA ARG A 476 -14.42 -6.43 6.93
C ARG A 476 -15.42 -7.58 6.79
N ILE A 477 -16.31 -7.77 7.76
CA ILE A 477 -17.38 -8.79 7.68
C ILE A 477 -18.34 -8.49 6.53
N ARG A 478 -18.73 -7.24 6.36
CA ARG A 478 -19.53 -6.84 5.20
C ARG A 478 -18.80 -7.13 3.89
N GLY A 479 -17.49 -6.96 3.84
CA GLY A 479 -16.67 -7.34 2.68
C GLY A 479 -16.68 -8.84 2.39
N ILE A 480 -16.67 -9.70 3.45
CA ILE A 480 -16.83 -11.15 3.31
C ILE A 480 -18.20 -11.47 2.72
N TRP A 481 -19.26 -10.85 3.24
CA TRP A 481 -20.62 -11.01 2.73
C TRP A 481 -20.74 -10.61 1.27
N ASP A 482 -20.28 -9.41 0.92
CA ASP A 482 -20.33 -8.87 -0.44
C ASP A 482 -19.55 -9.74 -1.44
N TYR A 483 -18.45 -10.37 -1.00
CA TYR A 483 -17.71 -11.34 -1.83
C TYR A 483 -18.54 -12.56 -2.19
N TYR A 484 -19.24 -13.18 -1.23
CA TYR A 484 -20.05 -14.38 -1.48
C TYR A 484 -21.35 -14.08 -2.22
N PHE A 485 -21.97 -12.93 -1.95
CA PHE A 485 -23.24 -12.54 -2.57
C PHE A 485 -23.09 -11.71 -3.85
N GLY A 486 -21.86 -11.61 -4.39
CA GLY A 486 -21.61 -11.22 -5.76
C GLY A 486 -21.66 -9.73 -6.06
N LYS A 487 -21.38 -8.84 -5.09
CA LYS A 487 -21.16 -7.42 -5.39
C LYS A 487 -19.93 -7.29 -6.28
N LYS A 488 -20.17 -7.06 -7.59
CA LYS A 488 -19.10 -6.83 -8.57
C LYS A 488 -18.83 -5.34 -8.67
N GLY A 489 -17.55 -4.98 -8.89
CA GLY A 489 -17.15 -3.61 -9.17
C GLY A 489 -16.57 -2.87 -7.97
N TRP A 490 -16.10 -1.68 -8.29
CA TRP A 490 -15.41 -0.77 -7.41
C TRP A 490 -16.09 0.61 -7.50
N GLU A 491 -16.46 1.16 -6.35
CA GLU A 491 -16.98 2.51 -6.25
C GLU A 491 -15.82 3.43 -5.81
N LYS A 492 -15.49 4.42 -6.65
CA LYS A 492 -14.53 5.47 -6.29
C LYS A 492 -15.15 6.32 -5.17
N PHE A 493 -14.39 6.63 -4.12
CA PHE A 493 -14.82 7.61 -3.14
C PHE A 493 -14.33 9.01 -3.56
N GLU A 494 -15.16 10.02 -3.24
CA GLU A 494 -14.81 11.41 -3.50
C GLU A 494 -13.58 11.81 -2.68
N ARG A 495 -12.63 12.48 -3.32
CA ARG A 495 -11.45 13.06 -2.71
C ARG A 495 -11.55 14.57 -2.72
N LYS A 496 -10.99 15.21 -1.69
CA LYS A 496 -10.99 16.68 -1.58
C LYS A 496 -9.93 17.33 -2.47
N GLY A 497 -8.92 16.55 -2.89
CA GLY A 497 -7.77 17.05 -3.63
C GLY A 497 -6.73 17.73 -2.72
N PHE A 498 -5.63 18.16 -3.32
CA PHE A 498 -4.49 18.75 -2.60
C PHE A 498 -4.58 20.29 -2.49
N GLY A 499 -5.75 20.90 -2.72
CA GLY A 499 -5.95 22.34 -2.81
C GLY A 499 -5.27 23.15 -1.69
N GLU A 500 -4.69 24.29 -2.05
CA GLU A 500 -4.13 25.24 -1.11
C GLU A 500 -5.19 25.58 -0.03
N ALA A 501 -4.77 25.52 1.24
CA ALA A 501 -5.59 26.05 2.33
C ALA A 501 -5.97 27.49 1.98
N PRO A 502 -7.24 27.92 2.20
CA PRO A 502 -7.65 29.29 1.89
C PRO A 502 -6.68 30.23 2.58
N THR A 503 -6.01 31.07 1.80
CA THR A 503 -5.19 32.17 2.30
C THR A 503 -6.10 33.01 3.19
N HIS A 504 -5.86 32.99 4.51
CA HIS A 504 -6.47 33.98 5.39
C HIS A 504 -6.16 35.36 4.82
N PRO A 505 -7.17 36.20 4.59
CA PRO A 505 -6.90 37.60 4.23
C PRO A 505 -6.05 38.20 5.35
N ALA A 506 -4.87 38.71 4.95
CA ALA A 506 -4.05 39.48 5.85
C ALA A 506 -4.97 40.55 6.50
N LYS A 507 -5.07 40.55 7.83
CA LYS A 507 -5.61 41.67 8.55
C LYS A 507 -4.75 42.86 8.19
N GLU A 508 -5.27 43.74 7.37
CA GLU A 508 -4.74 45.09 7.20
C GLU A 508 -4.66 45.72 8.61
N ALA A 509 -3.41 45.96 9.03
CA ALA A 509 -3.15 46.75 10.19
C ALA A 509 -3.44 48.20 9.82
N GLY A 510 -4.57 48.71 10.34
CA GLY A 510 -4.83 50.13 10.45
C GLY A 510 -4.19 50.69 11.73
#